data_aaab18e378b7e843471250fa5c909a66
#
_entry.id   aaab18e378b7e843471250fa5c909a66
#
_cell.length_a   1.000
_cell.length_b   1.000
_cell.length_c   1.000
_cell.angle_alpha   90.00
_cell.angle_beta   90.00
_cell.angle_gamma   90.00
#
_symmetry.space_group_name_H-M   'P 1'
#
loop_
_entity.id
_entity.type
_entity.pdbx_description
1 polymer ?
#
loop_
_entity_poly.entity_id
_entity_poly.type
_entity_poly.pdbx_seq_one_letter_code
_entity_poly.pdbx_strand_id
1 'polypeptide(L)'
;IPEESITDYTRLMAEAGALFGAHHYRDYHFLLTLSDVEPPNGLEHHESSDDRAPERTLIDPNLRKLMAGLLPHEFVHSWNGKYRRPAGLATSDYQQPMKGELLWIYEGLTTYLGEVLTARSGLYTQAQFREQVALTAAQMDHRAGRIWRPLEDTAVSAQILYEAPREWTAWRRSADFYPESELIWLEADTIIRQQTNGRRSLDDFCLAFEGPPSGPPEMKTYTLDDVIAALNQVAPYDWRGFFQSHVYAVAARAPLGGIEQGGWRLVYNDTPNELLQAGEKFAHGVDLTDSLGMVIRQEKHEDEGTILDVIPGMAAAAAGIAPGMKLVAVNGRKWSPEVLISALRARKPLQLLVENIGYYKTCTVHYDGGPRFPNLERVEGRPDVLGDIIKPRAGR
;
A
#
# COMPACT_ATOMS: atom_id res chain seq x y z
N ILE A 1 8.54 14.92 21.59
CA ILE A 1 8.35 14.88 20.14
C ILE A 1 9.45 15.73 19.52
N PRO A 2 10.21 15.23 18.51
CA PRO A 2 11.20 16.04 17.81
C PRO A 2 10.54 17.26 17.13
N GLU A 3 11.24 18.40 17.09
CA GLU A 3 10.73 19.64 16.47
C GLU A 3 10.46 19.48 14.97
N GLU A 4 11.29 18.68 14.30
CA GLU A 4 11.11 18.30 12.89
C GLU A 4 9.74 17.62 12.67
N SER A 5 9.36 16.66 13.53
CA SER A 5 8.05 15.99 13.43
C SER A 5 6.88 16.97 13.60
N ILE A 6 7.01 17.94 14.53
CA ILE A 6 5.99 18.99 14.69
C ILE A 6 5.87 19.82 13.40
N THR A 7 6.99 20.15 12.80
CA THR A 7 7.04 20.91 11.54
C THR A 7 6.37 20.14 10.41
N ASP A 8 6.68 18.85 10.24
CA ASP A 8 6.15 18.02 9.17
C ASP A 8 4.63 17.79 9.33
N TYR A 9 4.15 17.54 10.55
CA TYR A 9 2.72 17.41 10.81
C TYR A 9 1.97 18.75 10.67
N THR A 10 2.61 19.88 10.98
CA THR A 10 2.05 21.21 10.69
C THR A 10 1.88 21.42 9.18
N ARG A 11 2.87 20.99 8.38
CA ARG A 11 2.78 21.01 6.91
C ARG A 11 1.69 20.06 6.41
N LEU A 12 1.55 18.87 7.00
CA LEU A 12 0.48 17.93 6.66
C LEU A 12 -0.89 18.60 6.75
N MET A 13 -1.17 19.31 7.83
CA MET A 13 -2.45 20.01 8.00
C MET A 13 -2.64 21.10 6.94
N ALA A 14 -1.59 21.85 6.61
CA ALA A 14 -1.63 22.86 5.56
C ALA A 14 -1.87 22.27 4.17
N GLU A 15 -1.19 21.17 3.84
CA GLU A 15 -1.34 20.45 2.56
C GLU A 15 -2.73 19.82 2.42
N ALA A 16 -3.28 19.24 3.48
CA ALA A 16 -4.66 18.74 3.48
C ALA A 16 -5.67 19.89 3.28
N GLY A 17 -5.45 21.03 3.94
CA GLY A 17 -6.25 22.23 3.72
C GLY A 17 -6.22 22.73 2.27
N ALA A 18 -5.05 22.65 1.61
CA ALA A 18 -4.91 23.01 0.20
C ALA A 18 -5.55 21.97 -0.73
N LEU A 19 -5.49 20.68 -0.39
CA LEU A 19 -6.07 19.59 -1.17
C LEU A 19 -7.59 19.63 -1.17
N PHE A 20 -8.21 19.76 0.01
CA PHE A 20 -9.67 19.67 0.15
C PHE A 20 -10.38 21.03 0.13
N GLY A 21 -9.67 22.14 0.41
CA GLY A 21 -10.25 23.50 0.41
C GLY A 21 -11.31 23.75 1.48
N ALA A 22 -11.59 22.79 2.35
CA ALA A 22 -12.58 22.86 3.41
C ALA A 22 -12.21 21.87 4.53
N HIS A 23 -12.83 22.04 5.69
CA HIS A 23 -12.77 21.06 6.78
C HIS A 23 -14.18 20.77 7.30
N HIS A 24 -14.41 19.54 7.78
CA HIS A 24 -15.67 19.05 8.31
C HIS A 24 -15.54 18.65 9.77
N TYR A 25 -14.79 19.43 10.53
CA TYR A 25 -14.53 19.30 11.96
C TYR A 25 -14.39 20.70 12.58
N ARG A 26 -14.58 20.77 13.90
CA ARG A 26 -14.34 22.01 14.70
C ARG A 26 -12.87 22.11 15.07
N ASP A 27 -12.34 21.02 15.64
CA ASP A 27 -10.94 20.82 15.99
C ASP A 27 -10.56 19.39 15.57
N TYR A 28 -9.27 19.11 15.29
CA TYR A 28 -8.83 17.77 14.98
C TYR A 28 -7.69 17.32 15.91
N HIS A 29 -7.79 16.11 16.42
CA HIS A 29 -6.83 15.56 17.39
C HIS A 29 -6.26 14.23 16.92
N PHE A 30 -4.94 14.14 16.76
CA PHE A 30 -4.23 12.87 16.62
C PHE A 30 -3.97 12.27 18.00
N LEU A 31 -4.59 11.16 18.34
CA LEU A 31 -4.43 10.46 19.62
C LEU A 31 -3.38 9.37 19.44
N LEU A 32 -2.10 9.76 19.45
CA LEU A 32 -0.98 8.87 19.15
C LEU A 32 -0.51 8.10 20.39
N THR A 33 -0.69 6.77 20.37
CA THR A 33 -0.12 5.83 21.34
C THR A 33 1.18 5.25 20.80
N LEU A 34 2.27 5.40 21.55
CA LEU A 34 3.58 4.82 21.22
C LEU A 34 3.84 3.62 22.12
N SER A 35 3.86 2.41 21.57
CA SER A 35 3.99 1.16 22.33
C SER A 35 4.56 0.03 21.46
N ASP A 36 5.45 -0.79 22.05
CA ASP A 36 5.93 -2.03 21.41
C ASP A 36 5.09 -3.26 21.82
N VAL A 37 4.05 -3.06 22.65
CA VAL A 37 3.14 -4.11 23.12
C VAL A 37 1.88 -4.16 22.25
N GLU A 38 1.33 -2.99 21.94
CA GLU A 38 0.16 -2.86 21.07
C GLU A 38 0.59 -2.86 19.59
N PRO A 39 -0.10 -3.63 18.73
CA PRO A 39 0.23 -3.61 17.31
C PRO A 39 -0.09 -2.23 16.68
N PRO A 40 0.69 -1.81 15.67
CA PRO A 40 0.35 -0.63 14.89
C PRO A 40 -1.07 -0.71 14.33
N ASN A 41 -1.81 0.39 14.46
CA ASN A 41 -3.19 0.52 13.98
C ASN A 41 -3.56 1.99 13.82
N GLY A 42 -4.50 2.28 12.93
CA GLY A 42 -5.20 3.54 12.83
C GLY A 42 -6.70 3.32 12.96
N LEU A 43 -7.39 4.29 13.54
CA LEU A 43 -8.85 4.29 13.64
C LEU A 43 -9.35 5.73 13.51
N GLU A 44 -10.01 5.97 12.43
CA GLU A 44 -10.48 7.27 12.01
C GLU A 44 -11.82 7.68 12.67
N HIS A 45 -11.91 8.96 13.02
CA HIS A 45 -13.11 9.62 13.52
C HIS A 45 -13.36 10.93 12.75
N HIS A 46 -14.49 11.60 13.01
CA HIS A 46 -14.78 12.90 12.37
C HIS A 46 -13.78 13.99 12.75
N GLU A 47 -13.39 14.05 14.03
CA GLU A 47 -12.60 15.14 14.62
C GLU A 47 -11.32 14.62 15.30
N SER A 48 -10.96 13.36 15.08
CA SER A 48 -9.75 12.76 15.63
C SER A 48 -9.37 11.47 14.90
N SER A 49 -8.18 10.96 15.21
CA SER A 49 -7.79 9.58 14.94
C SER A 49 -7.17 8.96 16.19
N ASP A 50 -7.37 7.65 16.41
CA ASP A 50 -6.65 6.84 17.41
C ASP A 50 -5.55 6.06 16.66
N ASP A 51 -4.31 6.52 16.82
CA ASP A 51 -3.15 6.05 16.10
C ASP A 51 -2.22 5.28 17.03
N ARG A 52 -1.80 4.08 16.65
CA ARG A 52 -0.86 3.25 17.41
C ARG A 52 0.38 2.96 16.57
N ALA A 53 1.54 3.24 17.14
CA ALA A 53 2.81 3.02 16.49
C ALA A 53 3.86 2.49 17.49
N PRO A 54 4.96 1.86 17.01
CA PRO A 54 6.05 1.42 17.88
C PRO A 54 6.59 2.56 18.75
N GLU A 55 7.05 2.23 19.96
CA GLU A 55 7.50 3.22 20.96
C GLU A 55 8.47 4.26 20.40
N ARG A 56 9.41 3.84 19.54
CA ARG A 56 10.48 4.68 19.02
C ARG A 56 10.18 5.32 17.66
N THR A 57 8.94 5.26 17.18
CA THR A 57 8.54 5.74 15.83
C THR A 57 9.02 7.16 15.52
N LEU A 58 8.95 8.07 16.50
CA LEU A 58 9.31 9.47 16.25
C LEU A 58 10.84 9.74 16.27
N ILE A 59 11.67 8.77 16.70
CA ILE A 59 13.11 8.96 16.85
C ILE A 59 13.97 7.93 16.10
N ASP A 60 13.43 6.75 15.76
CA ASP A 60 14.14 5.76 14.93
C ASP A 60 13.86 6.06 13.45
N PRO A 61 14.90 6.27 12.61
CA PRO A 61 14.71 6.64 11.20
C PRO A 61 13.97 5.59 10.37
N ASN A 62 14.09 4.30 10.69
CA ASN A 62 13.39 3.24 9.96
C ASN A 62 11.92 3.20 10.34
N LEU A 63 11.61 3.30 11.64
CA LEU A 63 10.23 3.34 12.12
C LEU A 63 9.50 4.60 11.65
N ARG A 64 10.19 5.77 11.62
CA ARG A 64 9.63 6.99 11.03
C ARG A 64 9.19 6.79 9.59
N LYS A 65 10.03 6.16 8.76
CA LYS A 65 9.70 5.86 7.35
C LYS A 65 8.49 4.93 7.26
N LEU A 66 8.47 3.85 8.05
CA LEU A 66 7.40 2.84 7.98
C LEU A 66 6.05 3.38 8.45
N MET A 67 6.05 4.29 9.42
CA MET A 67 4.81 4.82 10.01
C MET A 67 4.47 6.23 9.46
N ALA A 68 5.23 6.75 8.50
CA ALA A 68 5.04 8.10 7.99
C ALA A 68 3.65 8.34 7.39
N GLY A 69 3.07 7.34 6.75
CA GLY A 69 1.75 7.41 6.12
C GLY A 69 0.57 7.21 7.09
N LEU A 70 0.80 6.77 8.34
CA LEU A 70 -0.29 6.43 9.27
C LEU A 70 -1.19 7.65 9.55
N LEU A 71 -0.64 8.71 10.14
CA LEU A 71 -1.42 9.90 10.49
C LEU A 71 -2.01 10.61 9.26
N PRO A 72 -1.29 10.74 8.12
CA PRO A 72 -1.88 11.26 6.90
C PRO A 72 -3.08 10.46 6.40
N HIS A 73 -3.03 9.13 6.44
CA HIS A 73 -4.13 8.24 6.07
C HIS A 73 -5.36 8.51 6.95
N GLU A 74 -5.20 8.43 8.26
CA GLU A 74 -6.31 8.64 9.20
C GLU A 74 -6.87 10.06 9.13
N PHE A 75 -6.03 11.05 8.82
CA PHE A 75 -6.49 12.43 8.66
C PHE A 75 -7.34 12.61 7.40
N VAL A 76 -6.98 12.00 6.28
CA VAL A 76 -7.77 12.01 5.03
C VAL A 76 -9.17 11.48 5.26
N HIS A 77 -9.34 10.50 6.13
CA HIS A 77 -10.65 9.93 6.46
C HIS A 77 -11.64 10.95 7.03
N SER A 78 -11.19 12.08 7.59
CA SER A 78 -12.12 13.16 8.00
C SER A 78 -12.97 13.64 6.81
N TRP A 79 -12.42 13.62 5.60
CA TRP A 79 -13.11 13.93 4.34
C TRP A 79 -13.63 12.66 3.66
N ASN A 80 -12.73 11.77 3.22
CA ASN A 80 -13.10 10.52 2.54
C ASN A 80 -13.37 9.42 3.56
N GLY A 81 -14.62 9.28 3.96
CA GLY A 81 -15.05 8.26 4.92
C GLY A 81 -15.99 8.81 6.00
N LYS A 82 -15.62 9.91 6.67
CA LYS A 82 -16.47 10.50 7.70
C LYS A 82 -17.42 11.53 7.13
N TYR A 83 -16.94 12.49 6.36
CA TYR A 83 -17.81 13.43 5.66
C TYR A 83 -18.48 12.78 4.45
N ARG A 84 -17.71 12.30 3.47
CA ARG A 84 -18.23 11.55 2.32
C ARG A 84 -18.11 10.06 2.60
N ARG A 85 -19.24 9.37 2.75
CA ARG A 85 -19.28 7.96 3.12
C ARG A 85 -20.02 7.12 2.09
N PRO A 86 -19.50 5.96 1.64
CA PRO A 86 -20.29 5.02 0.85
C PRO A 86 -21.61 4.70 1.51
N ALA A 87 -22.71 4.78 0.76
CA ALA A 87 -24.04 4.53 1.31
C ALA A 87 -24.18 3.15 1.96
N GLY A 88 -23.47 2.14 1.44
CA GLY A 88 -23.45 0.78 2.00
C GLY A 88 -22.76 0.67 3.37
N LEU A 89 -21.87 1.61 3.71
CA LEU A 89 -21.17 1.66 5.00
C LEU A 89 -21.90 2.54 6.04
N ALA A 90 -22.94 3.27 5.64
CA ALA A 90 -23.73 4.13 6.52
C ALA A 90 -24.94 3.35 7.04
N THR A 91 -24.78 2.69 8.18
CA THR A 91 -25.88 1.95 8.84
C THR A 91 -26.52 2.80 9.94
N SER A 92 -27.81 2.57 10.18
CA SER A 92 -28.57 3.29 11.23
C SER A 92 -28.16 2.86 12.65
N ASP A 93 -27.67 1.64 12.78
CA ASP A 93 -27.26 1.03 14.04
C ASP A 93 -26.31 -0.16 13.79
N TYR A 94 -25.74 -0.71 14.87
CA TYR A 94 -24.80 -1.83 14.80
C TYR A 94 -25.47 -3.21 14.53
N GLN A 95 -26.79 -3.28 14.39
CA GLN A 95 -27.51 -4.49 14.05
C GLN A 95 -27.69 -4.68 12.54
N GLN A 96 -27.39 -3.64 11.76
CA GLN A 96 -27.41 -3.70 10.31
C GLN A 96 -26.02 -4.03 9.75
N PRO A 97 -25.90 -5.01 8.84
CA PRO A 97 -24.61 -5.31 8.23
C PRO A 97 -24.15 -4.16 7.32
N MET A 98 -22.91 -3.72 7.50
CA MET A 98 -22.26 -2.83 6.55
C MET A 98 -21.97 -3.58 5.25
N LYS A 99 -22.14 -2.89 4.12
CA LYS A 99 -21.85 -3.40 2.78
C LYS A 99 -20.57 -2.76 2.25
N GLY A 100 -19.55 -3.59 2.08
CA GLY A 100 -18.19 -3.15 1.78
C GLY A 100 -17.87 -2.92 0.31
N GLU A 101 -18.86 -2.95 -0.62
CA GLU A 101 -18.60 -2.90 -2.07
C GLU A 101 -17.75 -1.70 -2.52
N LEU A 102 -17.80 -0.59 -1.79
CA LEU A 102 -17.03 0.62 -2.08
C LEU A 102 -15.89 0.89 -1.08
N LEU A 103 -15.43 -0.10 -0.32
CA LEU A 103 -14.25 0.04 0.54
C LEU A 103 -12.99 0.40 -0.28
N TRP A 104 -12.91 -0.01 -1.53
CA TRP A 104 -11.82 0.37 -2.42
C TRP A 104 -11.79 1.88 -2.74
N ILE A 105 -12.90 2.63 -2.53
CA ILE A 105 -12.93 4.10 -2.54
C ILE A 105 -12.64 4.62 -1.14
N TYR A 106 -13.34 4.09 -0.13
CA TYR A 106 -13.19 4.53 1.26
C TYR A 106 -11.74 4.42 1.73
N GLU A 107 -11.12 3.25 1.53
CA GLU A 107 -9.75 2.97 1.95
C GLU A 107 -8.71 3.28 0.86
N GLY A 108 -9.02 2.89 -0.38
CA GLY A 108 -8.03 2.98 -1.45
C GLY A 108 -7.75 4.41 -1.91
N LEU A 109 -8.76 5.26 -2.02
CA LEU A 109 -8.55 6.69 -2.28
C LEU A 109 -7.84 7.35 -1.09
N THR A 110 -8.23 6.99 0.14
CA THR A 110 -7.57 7.47 1.35
C THR A 110 -6.09 7.07 1.39
N THR A 111 -5.76 5.83 1.04
CA THR A 111 -4.36 5.37 0.93
C THR A 111 -3.59 6.21 -0.08
N TYR A 112 -4.12 6.40 -1.30
CA TYR A 112 -3.48 7.22 -2.31
C TYR A 112 -3.26 8.66 -1.85
N LEU A 113 -4.30 9.32 -1.32
CA LEU A 113 -4.21 10.71 -0.86
C LEU A 113 -3.32 10.85 0.37
N GLY A 114 -3.33 9.86 1.28
CA GLY A 114 -2.45 9.78 2.43
C GLY A 114 -0.97 9.75 2.01
N GLU A 115 -0.61 8.90 1.03
CA GLU A 115 0.75 8.83 0.48
C GLU A 115 1.17 10.13 -0.22
N VAL A 116 0.26 10.75 -0.98
CA VAL A 116 0.50 12.07 -1.60
C VAL A 116 0.75 13.14 -0.54
N LEU A 117 -0.08 13.18 0.51
CA LEU A 117 0.10 14.13 1.62
C LEU A 117 1.36 13.87 2.43
N THR A 118 1.73 12.60 2.64
CA THR A 118 2.98 12.19 3.28
C THR A 118 4.19 12.76 2.54
N ALA A 119 4.18 12.73 1.21
CA ALA A 119 5.24 13.30 0.40
C ALA A 119 5.18 14.83 0.33
N ARG A 120 4.00 15.43 0.19
CA ARG A 120 3.83 16.90 0.12
C ARG A 120 4.23 17.60 1.42
N SER A 121 3.96 16.98 2.56
CA SER A 121 4.31 17.52 3.89
C SER A 121 5.80 17.38 4.24
N GLY A 122 6.52 16.50 3.56
CA GLY A 122 7.94 16.23 3.82
C GLY A 122 8.19 15.05 4.77
N LEU A 123 7.14 14.35 5.22
CA LEU A 123 7.25 13.08 5.95
C LEU A 123 7.94 12.00 5.11
N TYR A 124 7.71 12.01 3.79
CA TYR A 124 8.52 11.30 2.79
C TYR A 124 9.30 12.27 1.93
N THR A 125 10.52 11.87 1.56
CA THR A 125 11.22 12.45 0.42
C THR A 125 10.56 11.98 -0.88
N GLN A 126 10.83 12.69 -1.99
CA GLN A 126 10.38 12.25 -3.31
C GLN A 126 10.91 10.85 -3.70
N ALA A 127 12.08 10.46 -3.21
CA ALA A 127 12.64 9.13 -3.43
C ALA A 127 11.83 8.07 -2.68
N GLN A 128 11.53 8.30 -1.40
CA GLN A 128 10.73 7.38 -0.57
C GLN A 128 9.31 7.20 -1.08
N PHE A 129 8.67 8.26 -1.59
CA PHE A 129 7.37 8.11 -2.27
C PHE A 129 7.46 7.16 -3.48
N ARG A 130 8.49 7.31 -4.31
CA ARG A 130 8.70 6.41 -5.45
C ARG A 130 9.04 4.98 -5.02
N GLU A 131 9.76 4.81 -3.92
CA GLU A 131 10.03 3.50 -3.32
C GLU A 131 8.74 2.84 -2.83
N GLN A 132 7.85 3.61 -2.16
CA GLN A 132 6.54 3.12 -1.73
C GLN A 132 5.69 2.66 -2.92
N VAL A 133 5.56 3.49 -3.95
CA VAL A 133 4.83 3.13 -5.17
C VAL A 133 5.43 1.89 -5.85
N ALA A 134 6.76 1.74 -5.87
CA ALA A 134 7.42 0.55 -6.42
C ALA A 134 7.09 -0.71 -5.63
N LEU A 135 7.10 -0.64 -4.30
CA LEU A 135 6.76 -1.76 -3.42
C LEU A 135 5.29 -2.18 -3.60
N THR A 136 4.37 -1.23 -3.56
CA THR A 136 2.93 -1.47 -3.78
C THR A 136 2.71 -2.12 -5.16
N ALA A 137 3.32 -1.57 -6.20
CA ALA A 137 3.20 -2.08 -7.57
C ALA A 137 3.72 -3.52 -7.71
N ALA A 138 4.91 -3.81 -7.18
CA ALA A 138 5.50 -5.14 -7.23
C ALA A 138 4.68 -6.15 -6.41
N GLN A 139 4.27 -5.78 -5.20
CA GLN A 139 3.43 -6.62 -4.36
C GLN A 139 2.12 -6.99 -5.06
N MET A 140 1.45 -6.01 -5.67
CA MET A 140 0.18 -6.25 -6.36
C MET A 140 0.37 -7.02 -7.67
N ASP A 141 1.48 -6.83 -8.39
CA ASP A 141 1.76 -7.56 -9.63
C ASP A 141 2.04 -9.05 -9.39
N HIS A 142 2.50 -9.42 -8.19
CA HIS A 142 2.70 -10.81 -7.77
C HIS A 142 1.48 -11.46 -7.07
N ARG A 143 0.33 -10.76 -7.01
CA ARG A 143 -0.92 -11.33 -6.49
C ARG A 143 -1.53 -12.30 -7.50
N ALA A 144 -1.09 -13.57 -7.49
CA ALA A 144 -1.59 -14.61 -8.38
C ALA A 144 -3.12 -14.81 -8.30
N GLY A 145 -3.72 -14.52 -7.15
CA GLY A 145 -5.17 -14.59 -6.94
C GLY A 145 -5.99 -13.64 -7.81
N ARG A 146 -5.38 -12.62 -8.39
CA ARG A 146 -6.05 -11.68 -9.31
C ARG A 146 -6.70 -12.34 -10.53
N ILE A 147 -6.20 -13.50 -10.96
CA ILE A 147 -6.73 -14.23 -12.12
C ILE A 147 -8.09 -14.88 -11.88
N TRP A 148 -8.52 -15.00 -10.63
CA TRP A 148 -9.79 -15.63 -10.29
C TRP A 148 -10.67 -14.81 -9.33
N ARG A 149 -10.08 -13.83 -8.62
CA ARG A 149 -10.75 -13.01 -7.62
C ARG A 149 -10.61 -11.53 -7.95
N PRO A 150 -11.71 -10.80 -8.29
CA PRO A 150 -11.67 -9.36 -8.56
C PRO A 150 -11.37 -8.58 -7.28
N LEU A 151 -11.03 -7.29 -7.43
CA LEU A 151 -10.71 -6.43 -6.29
C LEU A 151 -11.91 -6.21 -5.38
N GLU A 152 -13.10 -5.96 -5.95
CA GLU A 152 -14.34 -5.77 -5.19
C GLU A 152 -14.59 -6.90 -4.18
N ASP A 153 -14.33 -8.16 -4.57
CA ASP A 153 -14.55 -9.30 -3.68
C ASP A 153 -13.66 -9.25 -2.43
N THR A 154 -12.47 -8.63 -2.51
CA THR A 154 -11.63 -8.38 -1.34
C THR A 154 -12.24 -7.33 -0.40
N ALA A 155 -12.92 -6.32 -0.96
CA ALA A 155 -13.61 -5.30 -0.20
C ALA A 155 -14.87 -5.85 0.50
N VAL A 156 -15.68 -6.63 -0.22
CA VAL A 156 -16.87 -7.29 0.35
C VAL A 156 -16.50 -8.30 1.44
N SER A 157 -15.33 -8.94 1.32
CA SER A 157 -14.86 -9.95 2.28
C SER A 157 -13.97 -9.36 3.40
N ALA A 158 -13.93 -8.06 3.58
CA ALA A 158 -13.00 -7.39 4.50
C ALA A 158 -12.97 -7.99 5.91
N GLN A 159 -14.15 -8.24 6.52
CA GLN A 159 -14.25 -8.79 7.88
C GLN A 159 -13.58 -10.18 8.02
N ILE A 160 -13.58 -10.97 6.95
CA ILE A 160 -12.94 -12.30 6.93
C ILE A 160 -11.44 -12.14 6.68
N LEU A 161 -11.04 -11.20 5.83
CA LEU A 161 -9.66 -11.03 5.39
C LEU A 161 -8.76 -10.43 6.47
N TYR A 162 -9.28 -9.57 7.34
CA TYR A 162 -8.51 -9.03 8.46
C TYR A 162 -8.04 -10.10 9.44
N GLU A 163 -8.85 -11.15 9.66
CA GLU A 163 -8.55 -12.27 10.56
C GLU A 163 -7.95 -13.47 9.81
N ALA A 164 -7.75 -13.38 8.52
CA ALA A 164 -7.26 -14.50 7.72
C ALA A 164 -5.78 -14.79 8.03
N PRO A 165 -5.37 -16.07 8.05
CA PRO A 165 -3.97 -16.45 8.16
C PRO A 165 -3.11 -15.77 7.10
N ARG A 166 -1.83 -15.51 7.40
CA ARG A 166 -0.91 -14.83 6.46
C ARG A 166 -0.46 -15.73 5.31
N GLU A 167 -0.58 -17.04 5.48
CA GLU A 167 -0.21 -18.02 4.47
C GLU A 167 -1.08 -17.91 3.22
N TRP A 168 -0.46 -18.12 2.05
CA TRP A 168 -1.13 -18.09 0.75
C TRP A 168 -1.75 -16.74 0.38
N THR A 169 -1.27 -15.64 0.95
CA THR A 169 -1.80 -14.30 0.67
C THR A 169 -1.74 -13.95 -0.82
N ALA A 170 -0.67 -14.31 -1.52
CA ALA A 170 -0.56 -14.05 -2.95
C ALA A 170 -1.62 -14.78 -3.77
N TRP A 171 -1.98 -16.03 -3.39
CA TRP A 171 -3.00 -16.82 -4.08
C TRP A 171 -4.42 -16.45 -3.65
N ARG A 172 -4.63 -16.25 -2.36
CA ARG A 172 -5.95 -16.02 -1.77
C ARG A 172 -6.42 -14.58 -1.91
N ARG A 173 -5.50 -13.64 -2.09
CA ARG A 173 -5.62 -12.20 -1.88
C ARG A 173 -5.84 -11.86 -0.39
N SER A 174 -5.70 -10.60 -0.04
CA SER A 174 -5.92 -10.07 1.31
C SER A 174 -6.77 -8.79 1.21
N ALA A 175 -6.60 -7.86 2.12
CA ALA A 175 -7.23 -6.52 2.06
C ALA A 175 -6.61 -5.68 0.92
N ASP A 176 -6.55 -6.25 -0.29
CA ASP A 176 -5.89 -5.64 -1.45
C ASP A 176 -6.62 -4.37 -1.93
N PHE A 177 -7.84 -4.12 -1.44
CA PHE A 177 -8.59 -2.88 -1.68
C PHE A 177 -7.91 -1.62 -1.11
N TYR A 178 -6.88 -1.73 -0.25
CA TYR A 178 -5.97 -0.63 0.09
C TYR A 178 -4.90 -0.44 -1.00
N PRO A 179 -3.92 -1.35 -1.13
CA PRO A 179 -2.75 -1.10 -2.00
C PRO A 179 -3.06 -1.15 -3.49
N GLU A 180 -3.99 -2.02 -3.93
CA GLU A 180 -4.32 -2.06 -5.36
C GLU A 180 -5.12 -0.85 -5.79
N SER A 181 -6.01 -0.35 -4.92
CA SER A 181 -6.76 0.86 -5.21
C SER A 181 -5.90 2.12 -5.17
N GLU A 182 -4.83 2.17 -4.37
CA GLU A 182 -3.81 3.21 -4.46
C GLU A 182 -3.29 3.36 -5.90
N LEU A 183 -2.97 2.24 -6.55
CA LEU A 183 -2.51 2.23 -7.95
C LEU A 183 -3.62 2.65 -8.94
N ILE A 184 -4.87 2.24 -8.69
CA ILE A 184 -6.02 2.63 -9.51
C ILE A 184 -6.27 4.14 -9.41
N TRP A 185 -6.19 4.73 -8.22
CA TRP A 185 -6.37 6.16 -8.02
C TRP A 185 -5.18 6.98 -8.55
N LEU A 186 -3.97 6.45 -8.48
CA LEU A 186 -2.81 7.02 -9.17
C LEU A 186 -3.05 7.05 -10.69
N GLU A 187 -3.60 5.99 -11.28
CA GLU A 187 -3.93 5.95 -12.70
C GLU A 187 -5.05 6.94 -13.04
N ALA A 188 -6.07 7.05 -12.20
CA ALA A 188 -7.14 8.04 -12.37
C ALA A 188 -6.59 9.48 -12.36
N ASP A 189 -5.67 9.83 -11.44
CA ASP A 189 -5.03 11.15 -11.43
C ASP A 189 -4.24 11.43 -12.71
N THR A 190 -3.47 10.44 -13.18
CA THR A 190 -2.70 10.61 -14.44
C THR A 190 -3.63 10.75 -15.66
N ILE A 191 -4.75 10.02 -15.72
CA ILE A 191 -5.77 10.17 -16.76
C ILE A 191 -6.36 11.59 -16.74
N ILE A 192 -6.75 12.10 -15.57
CA ILE A 192 -7.29 13.48 -15.45
C ILE A 192 -6.27 14.49 -15.98
N ARG A 193 -5.01 14.36 -15.60
CA ARG A 193 -3.94 15.25 -16.07
C ARG A 193 -3.74 15.17 -17.58
N GLN A 194 -3.78 13.98 -18.16
CA GLN A 194 -3.67 13.80 -19.62
C GLN A 194 -4.86 14.40 -20.35
N GLN A 195 -6.11 14.10 -19.94
CA GLN A 195 -7.32 14.59 -20.58
C GLN A 195 -7.44 16.11 -20.53
N THR A 196 -6.83 16.74 -19.52
CA THR A 196 -6.90 18.18 -19.31
C THR A 196 -5.62 18.94 -19.68
N ASN A 197 -4.63 18.26 -20.27
CA ASN A 197 -3.30 18.83 -20.56
C ASN A 197 -2.65 19.46 -19.30
N GLY A 198 -2.73 18.78 -18.16
CA GLY A 198 -2.17 19.18 -16.88
C GLY A 198 -2.91 20.32 -16.15
N ARG A 199 -4.06 20.78 -16.67
CA ARG A 199 -4.84 21.87 -16.05
C ARG A 199 -5.67 21.43 -14.84
N ARG A 200 -5.97 20.16 -14.75
CA ARG A 200 -6.73 19.52 -13.67
C ARG A 200 -6.00 18.28 -13.19
N SER A 201 -6.31 17.88 -11.97
CA SER A 201 -5.79 16.70 -11.29
C SER A 201 -6.84 16.08 -10.39
N LEU A 202 -6.50 15.03 -9.68
CA LEU A 202 -7.39 14.46 -8.66
C LEU A 202 -7.64 15.44 -7.48
N ASP A 203 -6.75 16.42 -7.26
CA ASP A 203 -7.00 17.51 -6.29
C ASP A 203 -8.30 18.27 -6.64
N ASP A 204 -8.60 18.49 -7.94
CA ASP A 204 -9.85 19.11 -8.38
C ASP A 204 -11.09 18.24 -8.09
N PHE A 205 -10.94 16.92 -8.15
CA PHE A 205 -12.00 16.00 -7.72
C PHE A 205 -12.22 16.10 -6.19
N CYS A 206 -11.17 16.10 -5.38
CA CYS A 206 -11.28 16.27 -3.93
C CYS A 206 -11.97 17.59 -3.57
N LEU A 207 -11.58 18.71 -4.19
CA LEU A 207 -12.24 20.00 -4.01
C LEU A 207 -13.73 19.95 -4.37
N ALA A 208 -14.10 19.29 -5.45
CA ALA A 208 -15.49 19.25 -5.91
C ALA A 208 -16.37 18.26 -5.11
N PHE A 209 -15.82 17.13 -4.70
CA PHE A 209 -16.57 16.03 -4.09
C PHE A 209 -16.54 16.07 -2.56
N GLU A 210 -15.42 16.46 -1.96
CA GLU A 210 -15.16 16.41 -0.53
C GLU A 210 -14.95 17.81 0.09
N GLY A 211 -14.89 18.85 -0.75
CA GLY A 211 -14.57 20.22 -0.37
C GLY A 211 -15.72 21.04 0.20
N PRO A 212 -15.76 22.34 -0.13
CA PRO A 212 -16.68 23.31 0.49
C PRO A 212 -18.16 22.91 0.47
N PRO A 213 -18.94 23.44 1.46
CA PRO A 213 -18.53 24.40 2.47
C PRO A 213 -17.87 23.74 3.69
N SER A 214 -16.95 24.44 4.39
CA SER A 214 -16.48 24.03 5.73
C SER A 214 -17.63 24.06 6.73
N GLY A 215 -17.56 23.15 7.72
CA GLY A 215 -18.60 23.06 8.75
C GLY A 215 -18.23 22.10 9.88
N PRO A 216 -19.14 21.96 10.87
CA PRO A 216 -19.01 20.93 11.89
C PRO A 216 -19.12 19.52 11.26
N PRO A 217 -18.86 18.44 12.03
CA PRO A 217 -19.06 17.09 11.58
C PRO A 217 -20.43 16.85 10.94
N GLU A 218 -20.42 16.39 9.72
CA GLU A 218 -21.60 16.00 8.93
C GLU A 218 -21.25 14.75 8.15
N MET A 219 -22.22 13.89 7.85
CA MET A 219 -22.05 12.74 6.97
C MET A 219 -22.95 12.90 5.74
N LYS A 220 -22.35 12.81 4.55
CA LYS A 220 -23.03 12.78 3.25
C LYS A 220 -22.70 11.47 2.55
N THR A 221 -23.69 10.63 2.39
CA THR A 221 -23.51 9.36 1.69
C THR A 221 -23.37 9.54 0.19
N TYR A 222 -22.70 8.58 -0.45
CA TYR A 222 -22.53 8.53 -1.90
C TYR A 222 -22.62 7.10 -2.45
N THR A 223 -22.90 7.03 -3.75
CA THR A 223 -22.87 5.82 -4.57
C THR A 223 -21.72 5.91 -5.57
N LEU A 224 -21.42 4.81 -6.27
CA LEU A 224 -20.45 4.82 -7.37
C LEU A 224 -20.83 5.82 -8.48
N ASP A 225 -22.13 5.96 -8.74
CA ASP A 225 -22.63 6.91 -9.76
C ASP A 225 -22.31 8.37 -9.40
N ASP A 226 -22.37 8.72 -8.11
CA ASP A 226 -22.00 10.07 -7.63
C ASP A 226 -20.50 10.33 -7.84
N VAL A 227 -19.64 9.33 -7.58
CA VAL A 227 -18.20 9.43 -7.81
C VAL A 227 -17.89 9.59 -9.30
N ILE A 228 -18.51 8.76 -10.15
CA ILE A 228 -18.36 8.86 -11.61
C ILE A 228 -18.84 10.22 -12.14
N ALA A 229 -19.95 10.73 -11.63
CA ALA A 229 -20.47 12.05 -12.00
C ALA A 229 -19.49 13.17 -11.63
N ALA A 230 -18.93 13.13 -10.43
CA ALA A 230 -17.93 14.11 -9.96
C ALA A 230 -16.63 14.05 -10.79
N LEU A 231 -16.12 12.85 -11.07
CA LEU A 231 -14.94 12.67 -11.95
C LEU A 231 -15.18 13.22 -13.36
N ASN A 232 -16.38 13.00 -13.93
CA ASN A 232 -16.74 13.52 -15.26
C ASN A 232 -16.85 15.05 -15.29
N GLN A 233 -17.17 15.70 -14.17
CA GLN A 233 -17.15 17.17 -14.08
C GLN A 233 -15.71 17.72 -14.10
N VAL A 234 -14.75 16.96 -13.59
CA VAL A 234 -13.33 17.34 -13.60
C VAL A 234 -12.69 17.04 -14.96
N ALA A 235 -12.87 15.83 -15.45
CA ALA A 235 -12.37 15.37 -16.76
C ALA A 235 -13.33 14.35 -17.38
N PRO A 236 -14.01 14.64 -18.49
CA PRO A 236 -14.83 13.67 -19.18
C PRO A 236 -14.00 12.46 -19.66
N TYR A 237 -14.40 11.27 -19.20
CA TYR A 237 -13.75 9.99 -19.55
C TYR A 237 -14.72 8.84 -19.31
N ASP A 238 -14.45 7.65 -19.85
CA ASP A 238 -15.23 6.45 -19.53
C ASP A 238 -14.85 5.87 -18.16
N TRP A 239 -15.15 6.62 -17.11
CA TRP A 239 -14.87 6.22 -15.73
C TRP A 239 -15.58 4.93 -15.34
N ARG A 240 -16.76 4.66 -15.90
CA ARG A 240 -17.47 3.41 -15.63
C ARG A 240 -16.71 2.21 -16.21
N GLY A 241 -16.29 2.29 -17.46
CA GLY A 241 -15.47 1.26 -18.09
C GLY A 241 -14.13 1.09 -17.40
N PHE A 242 -13.51 2.19 -16.97
CA PHE A 242 -12.28 2.19 -16.18
C PHE A 242 -12.44 1.39 -14.89
N PHE A 243 -13.41 1.71 -14.03
CA PHE A 243 -13.64 0.95 -12.79
C PHE A 243 -14.10 -0.48 -13.07
N GLN A 244 -14.91 -0.70 -14.11
CA GLN A 244 -15.32 -2.05 -14.49
C GLN A 244 -14.12 -2.96 -14.79
N SER A 245 -13.10 -2.43 -15.46
CA SER A 245 -11.90 -3.21 -15.83
C SER A 245 -10.92 -3.41 -14.68
N HIS A 246 -10.87 -2.47 -13.71
CA HIS A 246 -9.86 -2.51 -12.64
C HIS A 246 -10.40 -3.11 -11.32
N VAL A 247 -11.67 -2.89 -11.03
CA VAL A 247 -12.26 -3.27 -9.73
C VAL A 247 -13.11 -4.54 -9.84
N TYR A 248 -13.93 -4.65 -10.89
CA TYR A 248 -14.92 -5.71 -11.03
C TYR A 248 -14.49 -6.86 -11.94
N ALA A 249 -13.47 -6.65 -12.76
CA ALA A 249 -12.91 -7.69 -13.61
C ALA A 249 -11.68 -8.35 -12.97
N VAL A 250 -11.44 -9.61 -13.32
CA VAL A 250 -10.16 -10.28 -13.02
C VAL A 250 -9.10 -9.87 -14.04
N ALA A 251 -7.85 -9.80 -13.61
CA ALA A 251 -6.72 -9.41 -14.47
C ALA A 251 -5.44 -10.16 -14.09
N ALA A 252 -4.58 -10.43 -15.07
CA ALA A 252 -3.31 -11.10 -14.83
C ALA A 252 -2.23 -10.20 -14.22
N ARG A 253 -2.33 -8.89 -14.41
CA ARG A 253 -1.34 -7.88 -13.97
C ARG A 253 -2.00 -6.83 -13.09
N ALA A 254 -1.20 -6.22 -12.20
CA ALA A 254 -1.63 -5.05 -11.43
C ALA A 254 -1.92 -3.83 -12.33
N PRO A 255 -2.69 -2.84 -11.85
CA PRO A 255 -2.94 -1.59 -12.57
C PRO A 255 -1.68 -0.69 -12.52
N LEU A 256 -0.75 -0.89 -13.44
CA LEU A 256 0.51 -0.13 -13.52
C LEU A 256 0.40 1.11 -14.41
N GLY A 257 -0.76 1.37 -15.01
CA GLY A 257 -0.99 2.46 -15.94
C GLY A 257 -0.64 3.83 -15.37
N GLY A 258 -0.92 4.07 -14.10
CA GLY A 258 -0.58 5.33 -13.42
C GLY A 258 0.94 5.59 -13.32
N ILE A 259 1.73 4.54 -13.12
CA ILE A 259 3.20 4.63 -13.10
C ILE A 259 3.72 4.94 -14.52
N GLU A 260 3.24 4.20 -15.53
CA GLU A 260 3.67 4.36 -16.91
C GLU A 260 3.29 5.72 -17.49
N GLN A 261 2.04 6.15 -17.27
CA GLN A 261 1.56 7.48 -17.65
C GLN A 261 2.24 8.58 -16.83
N GLY A 262 2.64 8.25 -15.59
CA GLY A 262 3.42 9.10 -14.70
C GLY A 262 4.85 9.38 -15.16
N GLY A 263 5.30 8.73 -16.25
CA GLY A 263 6.63 8.88 -16.84
C GLY A 263 7.71 8.01 -16.17
N TRP A 264 7.29 6.93 -15.50
CA TRP A 264 8.15 5.97 -14.83
C TRP A 264 7.83 4.53 -15.27
N ARG A 265 8.67 3.59 -14.91
CA ARG A 265 8.41 2.16 -15.09
C ARG A 265 8.89 1.38 -13.89
N LEU A 266 8.16 0.32 -13.53
CA LEU A 266 8.59 -0.64 -12.54
C LEU A 266 9.72 -1.49 -13.11
N VAL A 267 10.83 -1.56 -12.39
CA VAL A 267 12.01 -2.36 -12.74
C VAL A 267 12.47 -3.15 -11.52
N TYR A 268 13.22 -4.23 -11.78
CA TYR A 268 13.77 -5.07 -10.73
C TYR A 268 15.29 -5.13 -10.90
N ASN A 269 16.03 -4.71 -9.90
CA ASN A 269 17.49 -4.70 -9.88
C ASN A 269 18.03 -5.27 -8.55
N ASP A 270 19.36 -5.29 -8.37
CA ASP A 270 20.03 -5.84 -7.19
C ASP A 270 20.21 -4.84 -6.04
N THR A 271 19.65 -3.63 -6.18
CA THR A 271 19.70 -2.58 -5.17
C THR A 271 18.39 -2.57 -4.37
N PRO A 272 18.41 -2.96 -3.09
CA PRO A 272 17.20 -2.94 -2.27
C PRO A 272 16.80 -1.50 -1.96
N ASN A 273 15.51 -1.21 -1.97
CA ASN A 273 14.99 0.08 -1.61
C ASN A 273 14.95 0.26 -0.08
N GLU A 274 15.02 1.51 0.40
CA GLU A 274 15.14 1.80 1.84
C GLU A 274 13.89 1.42 2.65
N LEU A 275 12.69 1.57 2.08
CA LEU A 275 11.44 1.19 2.73
C LEU A 275 11.33 -0.32 2.87
N LEU A 276 11.73 -1.09 1.84
CA LEU A 276 11.80 -2.55 1.92
C LEU A 276 12.72 -3.00 3.05
N GLN A 277 13.94 -2.44 3.12
CA GLN A 277 14.91 -2.79 4.16
C GLN A 277 14.38 -2.45 5.57
N ALA A 278 13.72 -1.29 5.71
CA ALA A 278 13.09 -0.92 6.97
C ALA A 278 11.97 -1.90 7.36
N GLY A 279 11.13 -2.30 6.40
CA GLY A 279 10.06 -3.28 6.58
C GLY A 279 10.58 -4.67 6.96
N GLU A 280 11.60 -5.18 6.25
CA GLU A 280 12.25 -6.46 6.56
C GLU A 280 12.85 -6.48 7.98
N LYS A 281 13.51 -5.39 8.37
CA LYS A 281 14.06 -5.24 9.72
C LYS A 281 12.96 -5.22 10.79
N PHE A 282 11.87 -4.51 10.55
CA PHE A 282 10.73 -4.45 11.47
C PHE A 282 10.00 -5.78 11.58
N ALA A 283 9.77 -6.45 10.46
CA ALA A 283 9.12 -7.76 10.40
C ALA A 283 10.02 -8.93 10.80
N HIS A 284 11.31 -8.70 11.07
CA HIS A 284 12.31 -9.74 11.27
C HIS A 284 12.31 -10.79 10.15
N GLY A 285 12.30 -10.34 8.88
CA GLY A 285 12.11 -11.23 7.74
C GLY A 285 12.96 -10.87 6.53
N VAL A 286 12.72 -11.60 5.46
CA VAL A 286 13.27 -11.35 4.12
C VAL A 286 12.16 -11.52 3.10
N ASP A 287 11.97 -10.51 2.27
CA ASP A 287 11.06 -10.56 1.13
C ASP A 287 11.84 -10.85 -0.15
N LEU A 288 11.68 -12.06 -0.67
CA LEU A 288 12.24 -12.53 -1.93
C LEU A 288 11.16 -12.79 -2.98
N THR A 289 10.04 -12.11 -2.86
CA THR A 289 8.93 -12.19 -3.83
C THR A 289 9.44 -12.02 -5.25
N ASP A 290 10.28 -11.02 -5.50
CA ASP A 290 10.77 -10.67 -6.85
C ASP A 290 11.95 -11.54 -7.33
N SER A 291 12.49 -12.38 -6.47
CA SER A 291 13.61 -13.30 -6.78
C SER A 291 13.11 -14.75 -6.84
N LEU A 292 12.99 -15.37 -5.68
CA LEU A 292 12.57 -16.76 -5.54
C LEU A 292 11.06 -16.97 -5.54
N GLY A 293 10.28 -15.89 -5.33
CA GLY A 293 8.85 -15.96 -5.15
C GLY A 293 8.47 -16.45 -3.75
N MET A 294 9.13 -16.00 -2.69
CA MET A 294 8.78 -16.36 -1.31
C MET A 294 9.10 -15.26 -0.32
N VAL A 295 8.32 -15.22 0.77
CA VAL A 295 8.51 -14.36 1.93
C VAL A 295 8.81 -15.21 3.15
N ILE A 296 9.84 -14.86 3.91
CA ILE A 296 10.31 -15.62 5.07
C ILE A 296 10.37 -14.70 6.27
N ARG A 297 9.88 -15.15 7.43
CA ARG A 297 9.98 -14.45 8.71
C ARG A 297 10.78 -15.29 9.70
N GLN A 298 11.70 -14.67 10.41
CA GLN A 298 12.36 -15.25 11.56
C GLN A 298 11.50 -15.02 12.80
N GLU A 299 11.02 -16.08 13.41
CA GLU A 299 10.30 -15.99 14.67
C GLU A 299 11.25 -15.63 15.82
N LYS A 300 10.75 -14.84 16.80
CA LYS A 300 11.52 -14.56 18.01
C LYS A 300 11.85 -15.88 18.74
N HIS A 301 13.12 -16.10 19.02
CA HIS A 301 13.63 -17.29 19.69
C HIS A 301 13.65 -18.59 18.87
N GLU A 302 13.37 -18.55 17.59
CA GLU A 302 13.54 -19.70 16.68
C GLU A 302 14.75 -19.48 15.76
N ASP A 303 15.49 -20.57 15.53
CA ASP A 303 16.64 -20.59 14.61
C ASP A 303 16.20 -20.83 13.15
N GLU A 304 14.89 -20.93 12.92
CA GLU A 304 14.28 -21.33 11.65
C GLU A 304 13.50 -20.15 11.06
N GLY A 305 13.43 -20.08 9.73
CA GLY A 305 12.65 -19.08 9.03
C GLY A 305 11.30 -19.64 8.59
N THR A 306 10.20 -19.16 9.15
CA THR A 306 8.85 -19.53 8.71
C THR A 306 8.56 -18.92 7.34
N ILE A 307 8.22 -19.76 6.36
CA ILE A 307 7.81 -19.34 5.02
C ILE A 307 6.35 -18.87 5.09
N LEU A 308 6.14 -17.58 4.91
CA LEU A 308 4.81 -16.96 5.03
C LEU A 308 4.00 -17.05 3.75
N ASP A 309 4.66 -16.83 2.60
CA ASP A 309 4.00 -16.87 1.31
C ASP A 309 4.93 -17.40 0.22
N VAL A 310 4.34 -18.00 -0.80
CA VAL A 310 5.04 -18.52 -1.98
C VAL A 310 4.21 -18.20 -3.22
N ILE A 311 4.85 -17.56 -4.20
CA ILE A 311 4.20 -17.13 -5.43
C ILE A 311 4.07 -18.31 -6.40
N PRO A 312 2.88 -18.72 -6.79
CA PRO A 312 2.68 -19.78 -7.77
C PRO A 312 3.40 -19.50 -9.09
N GLY A 313 4.08 -20.54 -9.61
CA GLY A 313 4.83 -20.44 -10.87
C GLY A 313 6.25 -19.90 -10.75
N MET A 314 6.67 -19.38 -9.57
CA MET A 314 8.05 -18.96 -9.34
C MET A 314 8.94 -20.07 -8.80
N ALA A 315 10.24 -19.81 -8.66
CA ALA A 315 11.26 -20.83 -8.39
C ALA A 315 11.06 -21.62 -7.09
N ALA A 316 10.63 -20.95 -6.01
CA ALA A 316 10.34 -21.61 -4.74
C ALA A 316 9.16 -22.59 -4.86
N ALA A 317 8.06 -22.16 -5.49
CA ALA A 317 6.92 -23.03 -5.75
C ALA A 317 7.27 -24.23 -6.64
N ALA A 318 8.05 -24.00 -7.70
CA ALA A 318 8.51 -25.07 -8.60
C ALA A 318 9.40 -26.10 -7.88
N ALA A 319 10.13 -25.70 -6.85
CA ALA A 319 10.93 -26.58 -6.01
C ALA A 319 10.11 -27.36 -4.95
N GLY A 320 8.80 -27.11 -4.86
CA GLY A 320 7.88 -27.73 -3.90
C GLY A 320 7.99 -27.14 -2.49
N ILE A 321 8.39 -25.87 -2.40
CA ILE A 321 8.33 -25.08 -1.17
C ILE A 321 6.93 -24.49 -1.07
N ALA A 322 6.38 -24.42 0.14
CA ALA A 322 5.03 -23.93 0.42
C ALA A 322 5.00 -23.11 1.71
N PRO A 323 4.01 -22.22 1.87
CA PRO A 323 3.75 -21.54 3.13
C PRO A 323 3.55 -22.52 4.29
N GLY A 324 4.00 -22.12 5.48
CA GLY A 324 3.99 -22.95 6.70
C GLY A 324 5.22 -23.84 6.87
N MET A 325 6.02 -24.07 5.83
CA MET A 325 7.30 -24.74 5.96
C MET A 325 8.31 -23.84 6.66
N LYS A 326 9.29 -24.47 7.34
CA LYS A 326 10.40 -23.77 8.01
C LYS A 326 11.69 -23.95 7.24
N LEU A 327 12.37 -22.86 6.89
CA LEU A 327 13.70 -22.90 6.29
C LEU A 327 14.75 -23.10 7.38
N VAL A 328 15.47 -24.20 7.32
CA VAL A 328 16.47 -24.63 8.32
C VAL A 328 17.90 -24.33 7.86
N ALA A 329 18.22 -24.62 6.61
CA ALA A 329 19.56 -24.40 6.07
C ALA A 329 19.55 -24.04 4.59
N VAL A 330 20.59 -23.31 4.17
CA VAL A 330 20.87 -22.91 2.79
C VAL A 330 22.27 -23.43 2.41
N ASN A 331 22.35 -24.29 1.39
CA ASN A 331 23.60 -24.88 0.92
C ASN A 331 24.42 -25.53 2.05
N GLY A 332 23.75 -26.22 2.98
CA GLY A 332 24.35 -26.88 4.13
C GLY A 332 24.78 -25.98 5.28
N ARG A 333 24.55 -24.67 5.20
CA ARG A 333 24.76 -23.70 6.28
C ARG A 333 23.47 -23.40 6.99
N LYS A 334 23.48 -23.22 8.31
CA LYS A 334 22.32 -22.72 9.08
C LYS A 334 21.77 -21.47 8.41
N TRP A 335 20.46 -21.42 8.30
CA TRP A 335 19.76 -20.30 7.68
C TRP A 335 19.97 -18.99 8.47
N SER A 336 20.12 -17.91 7.73
CA SER A 336 19.87 -16.52 8.14
C SER A 336 19.57 -15.71 6.87
N PRO A 337 18.99 -14.50 7.00
CA PRO A 337 18.80 -13.59 5.88
C PRO A 337 20.08 -13.39 5.05
N GLU A 338 21.22 -13.13 5.71
CA GLU A 338 22.49 -12.84 5.06
C GLU A 338 23.03 -14.08 4.32
N VAL A 339 22.86 -15.27 4.89
CA VAL A 339 23.29 -16.53 4.26
C VAL A 339 22.50 -16.77 2.98
N LEU A 340 21.19 -16.54 3.00
CA LEU A 340 20.31 -16.71 1.83
C LEU A 340 20.61 -15.68 0.74
N ILE A 341 20.72 -14.39 1.09
CA ILE A 341 21.05 -13.31 0.14
C ILE A 341 22.45 -13.54 -0.47
N SER A 342 23.44 -13.96 0.35
CA SER A 342 24.78 -14.30 -0.14
C SER A 342 24.76 -15.46 -1.13
N ALA A 343 23.96 -16.50 -0.85
CA ALA A 343 23.79 -17.64 -1.72
C ALA A 343 23.12 -17.27 -3.05
N LEU A 344 22.12 -16.38 -3.03
CA LEU A 344 21.47 -15.82 -4.24
C LEU A 344 22.45 -15.04 -5.11
N ARG A 345 23.32 -14.22 -4.51
CA ARG A 345 24.35 -13.46 -5.24
C ARG A 345 25.33 -14.35 -5.99
N ALA A 346 25.51 -15.58 -5.56
CA ALA A 346 26.35 -16.56 -6.27
C ALA A 346 25.77 -17.02 -7.61
N ARG A 347 24.48 -16.73 -7.89
CA ARG A 347 23.77 -17.07 -9.14
C ARG A 347 23.89 -18.54 -9.53
N LYS A 348 23.69 -19.42 -8.55
CA LYS A 348 23.73 -20.89 -8.70
C LYS A 348 22.47 -21.49 -8.08
N PRO A 349 22.04 -22.68 -8.50
CA PRO A 349 20.97 -23.41 -7.85
C PRO A 349 21.19 -23.52 -6.34
N LEU A 350 20.13 -23.34 -5.55
CA LEU A 350 20.17 -23.36 -4.10
C LEU A 350 19.70 -24.73 -3.58
N GLN A 351 20.37 -25.24 -2.57
CA GLN A 351 19.90 -26.38 -1.78
C GLN A 351 19.28 -25.83 -0.49
N LEU A 352 17.97 -25.88 -0.39
CA LEU A 352 17.23 -25.42 0.78
C LEU A 352 16.74 -26.61 1.59
N LEU A 353 17.24 -26.76 2.82
CA LEU A 353 16.69 -27.72 3.78
C LEU A 353 15.50 -27.09 4.46
N VAL A 354 14.33 -27.69 4.26
CA VAL A 354 13.08 -27.25 4.90
C VAL A 354 12.53 -28.33 5.82
N GLU A 355 11.86 -27.87 6.89
CA GLU A 355 11.05 -28.71 7.77
C GLU A 355 9.58 -28.52 7.43
N ASN A 356 8.81 -29.60 7.40
CA ASN A 356 7.37 -29.59 7.19
C ASN A 356 6.72 -30.69 8.05
N ILE A 357 6.00 -30.30 9.08
CA ILE A 357 5.26 -31.22 9.98
C ILE A 357 6.16 -32.33 10.53
N GLY A 358 7.36 -31.97 11.00
CA GLY A 358 8.34 -32.89 11.57
C GLY A 358 9.20 -33.66 10.56
N TYR A 359 9.01 -33.41 9.25
CA TYR A 359 9.84 -34.05 8.22
C TYR A 359 10.80 -33.05 7.59
N TYR A 360 12.05 -33.45 7.40
CA TYR A 360 13.06 -32.65 6.71
C TYR A 360 13.18 -33.07 5.25
N LYS A 361 13.23 -32.08 4.37
CA LYS A 361 13.40 -32.26 2.93
C LYS A 361 14.39 -31.23 2.38
N THR A 362 15.30 -31.69 1.53
CA THR A 362 16.14 -30.78 0.73
C THR A 362 15.44 -30.50 -0.59
N CYS A 363 15.14 -29.23 -0.85
CA CYS A 363 14.60 -28.75 -2.10
C CYS A 363 15.69 -28.08 -2.92
N THR A 364 15.83 -28.46 -4.19
CA THR A 364 16.73 -27.80 -5.14
C THR A 364 15.95 -26.70 -5.85
N VAL A 365 16.31 -25.44 -5.59
CA VAL A 365 15.72 -24.29 -6.25
C VAL A 365 16.58 -23.86 -7.42
N HIS A 366 16.09 -24.04 -8.63
CA HIS A 366 16.75 -23.63 -9.87
C HIS A 366 16.48 -22.16 -10.15
N TYR A 367 17.38 -21.28 -9.70
CA TYR A 367 17.32 -19.85 -9.91
C TYR A 367 18.73 -19.27 -9.95
N ASP A 368 19.03 -18.49 -10.99
CA ASP A 368 20.33 -17.86 -11.25
C ASP A 368 20.26 -16.35 -11.46
N GLY A 369 19.07 -15.73 -11.24
CA GLY A 369 18.83 -14.32 -11.44
C GLY A 369 19.49 -13.38 -10.42
N GLY A 370 19.95 -13.92 -9.28
CA GLY A 370 20.42 -13.12 -8.14
C GLY A 370 19.30 -12.42 -7.37
N PRO A 371 19.62 -11.62 -6.34
CA PRO A 371 18.61 -10.82 -5.65
C PRO A 371 17.98 -9.81 -6.61
N ARG A 372 16.67 -9.61 -6.50
CA ARG A 372 15.91 -8.63 -7.28
C ARG A 372 14.98 -7.87 -6.34
N PHE A 373 14.98 -6.56 -6.46
CA PHE A 373 14.19 -5.65 -5.65
C PHE A 373 13.46 -4.65 -6.53
N PRO A 374 12.21 -4.26 -6.20
CA PRO A 374 11.43 -3.35 -7.02
C PRO A 374 11.94 -1.91 -6.88
N ASN A 375 12.02 -1.22 -7.99
CA ASN A 375 12.40 0.18 -8.08
C ASN A 375 11.61 0.84 -9.22
N LEU A 376 11.48 2.18 -9.18
CA LEU A 376 10.99 2.94 -10.32
C LEU A 376 12.15 3.57 -11.08
N GLU A 377 12.12 3.44 -12.40
CA GLU A 377 13.08 4.07 -13.31
C GLU A 377 12.38 5.09 -14.20
N ARG A 378 12.99 6.26 -14.37
CA ARG A 378 12.47 7.30 -15.28
C ARG A 378 12.45 6.79 -16.73
N VAL A 379 11.34 7.07 -17.41
CA VAL A 379 11.27 6.88 -18.86
C VAL A 379 11.74 8.17 -19.52
N GLU A 380 12.87 8.10 -20.22
CA GLU A 380 13.47 9.25 -20.90
C GLU A 380 12.49 9.88 -21.91
N GLY A 381 12.46 11.20 -21.95
CA GLY A 381 11.60 11.98 -22.85
C GLY A 381 10.12 12.09 -22.42
N ARG A 382 9.69 11.41 -21.34
CA ARG A 382 8.34 11.60 -20.78
C ARG A 382 8.31 12.65 -19.67
N PRO A 383 7.20 13.40 -19.47
CA PRO A 383 7.02 14.27 -18.30
C PRO A 383 7.13 13.50 -16.98
N ASP A 384 7.61 14.15 -15.92
CA ASP A 384 7.64 13.61 -14.55
C ASP A 384 6.33 13.94 -13.81
N VAL A 385 5.27 13.23 -14.17
CA VAL A 385 3.95 13.44 -13.54
C VAL A 385 3.92 12.96 -12.09
N LEU A 386 4.64 11.87 -11.74
CA LEU A 386 4.74 11.45 -10.34
C LEU A 386 5.38 12.54 -9.48
N GLY A 387 6.46 13.18 -9.97
CA GLY A 387 7.06 14.33 -9.28
C GLY A 387 6.11 15.52 -9.17
N ASP A 388 5.25 15.76 -10.18
CA ASP A 388 4.26 16.84 -10.14
C ASP A 388 3.12 16.59 -9.16
N ILE A 389 2.69 15.34 -8.97
CA ILE A 389 1.65 14.93 -8.02
C ILE A 389 2.04 15.30 -6.58
N ILE A 390 3.28 15.05 -6.22
CA ILE A 390 3.77 15.20 -4.84
C ILE A 390 4.43 16.57 -4.55
N LYS A 391 4.33 17.53 -5.47
CA LYS A 391 4.79 18.90 -5.19
C LYS A 391 3.92 19.54 -4.12
N PRO A 392 4.50 20.16 -3.08
CA PRO A 392 3.75 20.92 -2.09
C PRO A 392 2.83 21.96 -2.72
N ARG A 393 1.61 22.11 -2.18
CA ARG A 393 0.58 23.05 -2.63
C ARG A 393 0.32 24.17 -1.64
N ALA A 394 0.48 23.92 -0.34
CA ALA A 394 0.34 24.94 0.69
C ALA A 394 1.48 25.97 0.64
N GLY A 395 1.12 27.26 0.69
CA GLY A 395 2.12 28.32 0.76
C GLY A 395 2.65 28.85 -0.58
N ARG A 396 1.94 28.61 -1.69
CA ARG A 396 2.18 29.28 -2.99
C ARG A 396 1.20 30.40 -3.23
#